data_e09bb0813539c6fbe81760d42da8bf6c
#
_entry.id   e09bb0813539c6fbe81760d42da8bf6c
#
_cell.length_a   1.000
_cell.length_b   1.000
_cell.length_c   1.000
_cell.angle_alpha   90.00
_cell.angle_beta   90.00
_cell.angle_gamma   90.00
#
_symmetry.space_group_name_H-M   'P 1'
#
loop_
_entity.id
_entity.type
_entity.pdbx_description
1 polymer ?
#
loop_
_entity_poly.entity_id
_entity_poly.type
_entity_poly.pdbx_seq_one_letter_code
_entity_poly.pdbx_strand_id
1 'polypeptide(L)'
;MESQNLLDDEEYAGKLARYYLQSKKWGGRKTLYEILRRGVDRETAEAAVEACGLDYPTQILELIQQKYSAYLEPGDYKGKQKVIAALSRKGYEYGDIKQAIAAYQSEDYEDDWE
;
A
#
# COMPACT_ATOMS: atom_id res chain seq x y z
N MET A 1 12.55 -21.57 -25.05
CA MET A 1 11.24 -20.96 -24.95
C MET A 1 10.88 -20.65 -23.52
N GLU A 2 10.92 -21.67 -22.70
CA GLU A 2 10.50 -21.47 -21.31
C GLU A 2 11.45 -20.63 -20.52
N SER A 3 12.73 -20.74 -20.79
CA SER A 3 13.67 -19.89 -20.09
C SER A 3 13.46 -18.42 -20.44
N GLN A 4 13.08 -18.15 -21.68
CA GLN A 4 12.76 -16.79 -22.07
C GLN A 4 11.53 -16.30 -21.35
N ASN A 5 10.54 -17.18 -21.21
CA ASN A 5 9.33 -16.81 -20.50
C ASN A 5 9.63 -16.44 -19.04
N LEU A 6 10.54 -17.17 -18.43
CA LEU A 6 10.91 -16.87 -17.04
C LEU A 6 11.54 -15.49 -16.91
N LEU A 7 12.44 -15.16 -17.84
CA LEU A 7 13.06 -13.84 -17.83
C LEU A 7 12.01 -12.75 -18.06
N ASP A 8 11.10 -13.02 -19.01
CA ASP A 8 10.04 -12.08 -19.29
C ASP A 8 9.13 -11.89 -18.08
N ASP A 9 8.90 -12.99 -17.36
CA ASP A 9 8.06 -12.93 -16.17
C ASP A 9 8.64 -12.02 -15.10
N GLU A 10 9.94 -12.08 -14.90
CA GLU A 10 10.57 -11.22 -13.89
C GLU A 10 10.45 -9.75 -14.27
N GLU A 11 10.73 -9.45 -15.51
CA GLU A 11 10.61 -8.09 -16.00
C GLU A 11 9.18 -7.62 -15.95
N TYR A 12 8.27 -8.48 -16.39
CA TYR A 12 6.86 -8.19 -16.40
C TYR A 12 6.34 -7.95 -14.99
N ALA A 13 6.72 -8.82 -14.06
CA ALA A 13 6.30 -8.68 -12.68
C ALA A 13 6.81 -7.37 -12.08
N GLY A 14 8.04 -7.00 -12.41
CA GLY A 14 8.61 -5.75 -11.92
C GLY A 14 7.85 -4.54 -12.42
N LYS A 15 7.47 -4.56 -13.69
CA LYS A 15 6.70 -3.46 -14.25
C LYS A 15 5.33 -3.37 -13.61
N LEU A 16 4.69 -4.51 -13.42
CA LEU A 16 3.38 -4.53 -12.78
C LEU A 16 3.47 -4.03 -11.34
N ALA A 17 4.48 -4.48 -10.62
CA ALA A 17 4.63 -4.08 -9.23
C ALA A 17 4.80 -2.56 -9.13
N ARG A 18 5.68 -2.00 -9.95
CA ARG A 18 5.87 -0.55 -9.93
C ARG A 18 4.60 0.20 -10.29
N TYR A 19 3.90 -0.30 -11.29
CA TYR A 19 2.69 0.37 -11.74
C TYR A 19 1.63 0.40 -10.64
N TYR A 20 1.36 -0.76 -10.05
CA TYR A 20 0.29 -0.82 -9.05
C TYR A 20 0.70 -0.17 -7.73
N LEU A 21 1.95 -0.32 -7.34
CA LEU A 21 2.38 0.24 -6.06
C LEU A 21 2.61 1.73 -6.14
N GLN A 22 3.19 2.22 -7.22
CA GLN A 22 3.58 3.62 -7.30
C GLN A 22 2.55 4.48 -8.00
N SER A 23 1.98 3.99 -9.09
CA SER A 23 1.01 4.80 -9.84
C SER A 23 -0.40 4.66 -9.30
N LYS A 24 -0.82 3.44 -9.02
CA LYS A 24 -2.16 3.19 -8.51
C LYS A 24 -2.25 3.36 -7.00
N LYS A 25 -1.11 3.38 -6.33
CA LYS A 25 -1.08 3.50 -4.87
C LYS A 25 -1.79 2.33 -4.19
N TRP A 26 -1.60 1.14 -4.74
CA TRP A 26 -2.10 -0.07 -4.11
C TRP A 26 -1.14 -0.52 -3.02
N GLY A 27 -1.64 -1.31 -2.08
CA GLY A 27 -0.79 -1.97 -1.10
C GLY A 27 -0.17 -3.23 -1.67
N GLY A 28 0.77 -3.78 -0.92
CA GLY A 28 1.51 -4.95 -1.40
C GLY A 28 0.64 -6.17 -1.60
N ARG A 29 -0.35 -6.38 -0.74
CA ARG A 29 -1.19 -7.57 -0.83
C ARG A 29 -2.00 -7.59 -2.12
N LYS A 30 -2.63 -6.49 -2.44
CA LYS A 30 -3.44 -6.43 -3.65
C LYS A 30 -2.56 -6.52 -4.89
N THR A 31 -1.41 -5.87 -4.85
CA THR A 31 -0.48 -5.91 -5.97
C THR A 31 0.01 -7.34 -6.19
N LEU A 32 0.39 -8.02 -5.13
CA LEU A 32 0.85 -9.41 -5.24
C LEU A 32 -0.23 -10.28 -5.83
N TYR A 33 -1.44 -10.14 -5.35
CA TYR A 33 -2.56 -10.94 -5.84
C TYR A 33 -2.77 -10.71 -7.33
N GLU A 34 -2.71 -9.47 -7.76
CA GLU A 34 -2.94 -9.17 -9.17
C GLU A 34 -1.83 -9.75 -10.04
N ILE A 35 -0.59 -9.70 -9.58
CA ILE A 35 0.52 -10.27 -10.35
C ILE A 35 0.34 -11.78 -10.46
N LEU A 36 -0.06 -12.43 -9.36
CA LEU A 36 -0.32 -13.86 -9.38
C LEU A 36 -1.44 -14.20 -10.33
N ARG A 37 -2.47 -13.39 -10.38
CA ARG A 37 -3.59 -13.61 -11.28
C ARG A 37 -3.17 -13.61 -12.73
N ARG A 38 -2.11 -12.90 -13.05
CA ARG A 38 -1.62 -12.80 -14.42
C ARG A 38 -0.70 -13.94 -14.80
N GLY A 39 -0.53 -14.90 -13.89
CA GLY A 39 0.21 -16.11 -14.23
C GLY A 39 1.66 -16.11 -13.80
N VAL A 40 2.11 -15.08 -13.10
CA VAL A 40 3.47 -15.04 -12.58
C VAL A 40 3.53 -15.92 -11.34
N ASP A 41 4.60 -16.70 -11.20
CA ASP A 41 4.70 -17.55 -10.01
C ASP A 41 4.93 -16.72 -8.75
N ARG A 42 4.60 -17.33 -7.62
CA ARG A 42 4.59 -16.59 -6.36
C ARG A 42 5.95 -16.02 -6.00
N GLU A 43 6.97 -16.81 -6.18
CA GLU A 43 8.31 -16.38 -5.80
C GLU A 43 8.73 -15.14 -6.59
N THR A 44 8.49 -15.16 -7.89
CA THR A 44 8.80 -14.04 -8.75
C THR A 44 7.96 -12.83 -8.38
N ALA A 45 6.68 -13.05 -8.12
CA ALA A 45 5.78 -11.96 -7.78
C ALA A 45 6.18 -11.31 -6.47
N GLU A 46 6.50 -12.12 -5.45
CA GLU A 46 6.91 -11.58 -4.16
C GLU A 46 8.20 -10.79 -4.27
N ALA A 47 9.15 -11.31 -5.04
CA ALA A 47 10.42 -10.62 -5.22
C ALA A 47 10.21 -9.29 -5.91
N ALA A 48 9.30 -9.22 -6.87
CA ALA A 48 9.04 -7.99 -7.59
C ALA A 48 8.43 -6.93 -6.67
N VAL A 49 7.50 -7.34 -5.83
CA VAL A 49 6.89 -6.41 -4.89
C VAL A 49 7.90 -5.91 -3.88
N GLU A 50 8.73 -6.81 -3.36
CA GLU A 50 9.75 -6.43 -2.39
C GLU A 50 10.81 -5.52 -2.98
N ALA A 51 11.13 -5.76 -4.25
CA ALA A 51 12.18 -4.96 -4.90
C ALA A 51 11.80 -3.50 -5.04
N CYS A 52 10.52 -3.19 -5.00
CA CYS A 52 10.08 -1.80 -5.04
C CYS A 52 10.46 -1.04 -3.79
N GLY A 53 10.64 -1.74 -2.68
CA GLY A 53 11.17 -1.14 -1.46
C GLY A 53 10.34 0.00 -0.91
N LEU A 54 9.03 -0.09 -1.01
CA LEU A 54 8.17 1.00 -0.57
C LEU A 54 7.94 0.97 0.93
N ASP A 55 7.89 2.15 1.50
CA ASP A 55 7.51 2.33 2.89
C ASP A 55 6.01 2.53 2.94
N TYR A 56 5.27 1.44 3.17
CA TYR A 56 3.82 1.49 3.11
C TYR A 56 3.21 2.47 4.10
N PRO A 57 3.65 2.50 5.35
CA PRO A 57 3.06 3.49 6.27
C PRO A 57 3.24 4.92 5.78
N THR A 58 4.40 5.24 5.20
CA THR A 58 4.62 6.57 4.65
C THR A 58 3.70 6.85 3.48
N GLN A 59 3.55 5.86 2.59
CA GLN A 59 2.66 6.02 1.44
C GLN A 59 1.21 6.20 1.89
N ILE A 60 0.80 5.43 2.88
CA ILE A 60 -0.54 5.56 3.43
C ILE A 60 -0.73 6.94 4.05
N LEU A 61 0.28 7.42 4.77
CA LEU A 61 0.20 8.74 5.37
C LEU A 61 -0.01 9.82 4.32
N GLU A 62 0.69 9.71 3.20
CA GLU A 62 0.48 10.67 2.12
C GLU A 62 -0.94 10.61 1.57
N LEU A 63 -1.46 9.40 1.41
CA LEU A 63 -2.84 9.25 0.95
C LEU A 63 -3.82 9.86 1.94
N ILE A 64 -3.58 9.67 3.23
CA ILE A 64 -4.43 10.25 4.25
C ILE A 64 -4.43 11.76 4.13
N GLN A 65 -3.26 12.35 3.97
CA GLN A 65 -3.15 13.80 3.88
C GLN A 65 -3.84 14.34 2.63
N GLN A 66 -3.79 13.59 1.54
CA GLN A 66 -4.35 14.05 0.29
C GLN A 66 -5.84 13.80 0.16
N LYS A 67 -6.30 12.66 0.66
CA LYS A 67 -7.67 12.22 0.36
C LYS A 67 -8.54 12.01 1.59
N TYR A 68 -7.94 11.64 2.70
CA TYR A 68 -8.73 11.15 3.83
C TYR A 68 -8.62 12.02 5.07
N SER A 69 -7.99 13.17 4.98
CA SER A 69 -7.81 14.00 6.16
C SER A 69 -9.13 14.40 6.79
N ALA A 70 -10.14 14.64 5.97
CA ALA A 70 -11.45 15.04 6.48
C ALA A 70 -12.10 13.94 7.31
N TYR A 71 -11.73 12.70 7.06
CA TYR A 71 -12.31 11.57 7.79
C TYR A 71 -11.62 11.27 9.10
N LEU A 72 -10.45 11.87 9.33
CA LEU A 72 -9.66 11.55 10.51
C LEU A 72 -9.63 12.70 11.50
N GLU A 73 -10.71 13.42 11.58
CA GLU A 73 -10.82 14.48 12.57
C GLU A 73 -10.92 13.87 13.97
N PRO A 74 -10.47 14.61 14.98
CA PRO A 74 -10.53 14.09 16.34
C PRO A 74 -11.95 13.69 16.73
N GLY A 75 -12.07 12.51 17.27
CA GLY A 75 -13.38 12.01 17.71
C GLY A 75 -14.24 11.41 16.63
N ASP A 76 -13.79 11.40 15.40
CA ASP A 76 -14.56 10.83 14.31
C ASP A 76 -14.25 9.35 14.15
N TYR A 77 -14.92 8.53 14.90
CA TYR A 77 -14.73 7.08 14.88
C TYR A 77 -15.15 6.48 13.55
N LYS A 78 -16.29 6.95 13.04
CA LYS A 78 -16.82 6.38 11.81
C LYS A 78 -15.91 6.73 10.63
N GLY A 79 -15.39 7.94 10.62
CA GLY A 79 -14.47 8.31 9.57
C GLY A 79 -13.22 7.46 9.60
N LYS A 80 -12.71 7.20 10.79
CA LYS A 80 -11.53 6.35 10.92
C LYS A 80 -11.78 4.95 10.38
N GLN A 81 -12.95 4.39 10.68
CA GLN A 81 -13.30 3.07 10.18
C GLN A 81 -13.40 3.06 8.66
N LYS A 82 -13.94 4.12 8.09
CA LYS A 82 -14.05 4.22 6.64
C LYS A 82 -12.67 4.26 5.98
N VAL A 83 -11.75 5.00 6.58
CA VAL A 83 -10.40 5.07 6.05
C VAL A 83 -9.72 3.71 6.10
N ILE A 84 -9.86 3.02 7.22
CA ILE A 84 -9.27 1.69 7.36
C ILE A 84 -9.83 0.75 6.30
N ALA A 85 -11.15 0.77 6.11
CA ALA A 85 -11.78 -0.09 5.13
C ALA A 85 -11.30 0.22 3.72
N ALA A 86 -11.21 1.51 3.38
CA ALA A 86 -10.79 1.91 2.05
C ALA A 86 -9.35 1.48 1.77
N LEU A 87 -8.47 1.67 2.74
CA LEU A 87 -7.08 1.32 2.57
C LEU A 87 -6.88 -0.18 2.54
N SER A 88 -7.69 -0.92 3.32
CA SER A 88 -7.65 -2.37 3.26
C SER A 88 -8.03 -2.88 1.88
N ARG A 89 -9.01 -2.24 1.26
CA ARG A 89 -9.40 -2.62 -0.10
C ARG A 89 -8.31 -2.35 -1.11
N LYS A 90 -7.48 -1.35 -0.85
CA LYS A 90 -6.35 -1.07 -1.73
C LYS A 90 -5.23 -2.08 -1.55
N GLY A 91 -5.34 -2.96 -0.56
CA GLY A 91 -4.35 -4.00 -0.36
C GLY A 91 -3.31 -3.70 0.70
N TYR A 92 -3.48 -2.64 1.47
CA TYR A 92 -2.57 -2.34 2.56
C TYR A 92 -2.89 -3.22 3.76
N GLU A 93 -1.87 -3.53 4.54
CA GLU A 93 -2.05 -4.34 5.73
C GLU A 93 -2.55 -3.50 6.88
N TYR A 94 -3.33 -4.12 7.73
CA TYR A 94 -3.94 -3.42 8.87
C TYR A 94 -2.88 -2.76 9.75
N GLY A 95 -1.79 -3.47 10.00
CA GLY A 95 -0.71 -2.92 10.82
C GLY A 95 -0.12 -1.64 10.23
N ASP A 96 0.09 -1.65 8.91
CA ASP A 96 0.61 -0.47 8.24
C ASP A 96 -0.39 0.67 8.29
N ILE A 97 -1.68 0.36 8.12
CA ILE A 97 -2.73 1.37 8.17
C ILE A 97 -2.79 1.99 9.56
N LYS A 98 -2.78 1.17 10.58
CA LYS A 98 -2.82 1.66 11.95
C LYS A 98 -1.62 2.54 12.25
N GLN A 99 -0.45 2.11 11.81
CA GLN A 99 0.76 2.89 12.05
C GLN A 99 0.69 4.26 11.40
N ALA A 100 0.19 4.31 10.18
CA ALA A 100 0.07 5.57 9.46
C ALA A 100 -0.96 6.49 10.12
N ILE A 101 -2.10 5.94 10.54
CA ILE A 101 -3.11 6.73 11.20
C ILE A 101 -2.57 7.27 12.54
N ALA A 102 -1.87 6.43 13.27
CA ALA A 102 -1.30 6.86 14.54
C ALA A 102 -0.27 7.97 14.33
N ALA A 103 0.54 7.85 13.29
CA ALA A 103 1.52 8.89 12.99
C ALA A 103 0.84 10.20 12.62
N TYR A 104 -0.23 10.12 11.84
CA TYR A 104 -0.97 11.30 11.45
C TYR A 104 -1.58 12.00 12.65
N GLN A 105 -2.21 11.23 13.52
CA GLN A 105 -2.83 11.80 14.71
C GLN A 105 -1.81 12.21 15.76
N SER A 106 -0.69 11.52 15.78
CA SER A 106 0.36 11.82 16.74
C SER A 106 1.00 13.18 16.45
N GLU A 107 1.12 13.52 15.17
CA GLU A 107 1.65 14.83 14.80
C GLU A 107 0.75 15.93 15.32
N ASP A 108 -0.56 15.74 15.20
CA ASP A 108 -1.51 16.69 15.76
C ASP A 108 -1.34 16.80 17.26
N TYR A 109 -1.15 15.66 17.88
CA TYR A 109 -0.99 15.57 19.32
C TYR A 109 0.24 16.33 19.79
N GLU A 110 1.32 16.20 19.05
CA GLU A 110 2.55 16.87 19.43
C GLU A 110 2.37 18.37 19.43
N ASP A 111 1.62 18.88 18.48
CA ASP A 111 1.33 20.31 18.45
C ASP A 111 0.60 20.73 19.69
N ASP A 112 -0.31 19.92 20.16
CA ASP A 112 -1.07 20.23 21.37
C ASP A 112 -0.17 20.25 22.59
N TRP A 113 0.80 19.37 22.64
CA TRP A 113 1.70 19.30 23.76
C TRP A 113 2.55 20.54 23.91
N GLU A 114 2.92 21.10 22.79
CA GLU A 114 3.74 22.29 22.81
C GLU A 114 2.93 23.51 23.18
#